data_ef22274fb18fbd6b62a429694f3e64cc
#
_entry.id   ef22274fb18fbd6b62a429694f3e64cc
#
_cell.length_a   1.000
_cell.length_b   1.000
_cell.length_c   1.000
_cell.angle_alpha   90.00
_cell.angle_beta   90.00
_cell.angle_gamma   90.00
#
_symmetry.space_group_name_H-M   'P 1'
#
loop_
_entity.id
_entity.type
_entity.pdbx_description
1 polymer ?
#
loop_
_entity_poly.entity_id
_entity_poly.type
_entity_poly.pdbx_seq_one_letter_code
_entity_poly.pdbx_strand_id
1 'polypeptide(L)'
;MYRGEGGVGIGAELEGWGLRGNLKKSMEDLLKYVRDAEFSYPHSVIHLFVGGSELHGAKVNETDDLDIYGVYIEPPELVLGLEGLPHFVWSTAGNERRNGPDDVDVTLYSLKKWASLACKGNPTALHFLFSSNAQRSPVWEEFLRHKRLFLTQTCVPQFLGFADDQLKRMTGRRGRGKKGQRPEIEERYGYDVKAAMHTLRLLYECQELVTHGTITLPRPEKDLLIRVRTGKFSMDRVISMASELFDACERAKAQSILPKKIDRPAVSKLVADSYRMFWDTKKTNR
;
A
#
# COMPACT_ATOMS: atom_id res chain seq x y z
N MET A 1 20.76 -59.85 26.88
CA MET A 1 19.71 -60.67 26.28
C MET A 1 18.45 -59.87 26.07
N TYR A 2 17.99 -59.98 24.86
CA TYR A 2 16.73 -59.63 24.17
C TYR A 2 16.57 -58.14 23.79
N ARG A 3 16.68 -57.84 22.60
CA ARG A 3 16.03 -57.74 21.26
C ARG A 3 14.49 -57.51 21.32
N GLY A 4 14.10 -56.58 20.44
CA GLY A 4 12.77 -56.44 19.83
C GLY A 4 12.36 -54.97 19.75
N GLU A 5 12.60 -54.26 18.70
CA GLU A 5 11.89 -54.11 17.40
C GLU A 5 10.41 -53.67 17.58
N GLY A 6 10.08 -52.58 16.93
CA GLY A 6 8.72 -52.16 16.64
C GLY A 6 8.56 -50.67 16.41
N GLY A 7 9.09 -50.17 15.30
CA GLY A 7 8.67 -48.89 14.78
C GLY A 7 7.26 -49.01 14.20
N VAL A 8 6.38 -48.11 14.57
CA VAL A 8 5.15 -47.85 13.81
C VAL A 8 5.11 -46.39 13.50
N GLY A 9 5.24 -46.12 12.21
CA GLY A 9 5.13 -44.80 11.61
C GLY A 9 3.70 -44.26 11.78
N ILE A 10 3.61 -43.00 12.16
CA ILE A 10 2.42 -42.20 11.97
C ILE A 10 2.75 -41.19 10.89
N GLY A 11 2.79 -41.70 9.67
CA GLY A 11 2.66 -40.90 8.47
C GLY A 11 1.28 -41.16 7.91
N ALA A 12 0.61 -40.09 7.55
CA ALA A 12 -0.68 -40.00 6.85
C ALA A 12 -1.86 -39.61 7.77
N GLU A 13 -2.17 -38.35 7.69
CA GLU A 13 -3.51 -37.76 7.57
C GLU A 13 -3.47 -36.26 7.92
N LEU A 14 -2.90 -35.44 7.04
CA LEU A 14 -3.16 -33.99 6.97
C LEU A 14 -3.25 -33.54 5.50
N GLU A 15 -3.98 -34.31 4.71
CA GLU A 15 -4.51 -33.84 3.43
C GLU A 15 -5.95 -33.36 3.67
N GLY A 16 -6.16 -32.07 3.58
CA GLY A 16 -7.54 -31.57 3.50
C GLY A 16 -7.84 -30.23 4.15
N TRP A 17 -6.96 -29.26 4.13
CA TRP A 17 -7.33 -27.86 4.26
C TRP A 17 -6.44 -27.03 3.34
N GLY A 18 -7.05 -26.53 2.24
CA GLY A 18 -6.37 -25.74 1.22
C GLY A 18 -5.83 -24.41 1.71
N LEU A 19 -4.73 -24.46 2.44
CA LEU A 19 -3.83 -23.35 2.66
C LEU A 19 -2.80 -23.38 1.52
N ARG A 20 -3.18 -22.86 0.34
CA ARG A 20 -2.16 -22.28 -0.54
C ARG A 20 -1.60 -21.10 0.22
N GLY A 21 -0.52 -21.36 0.97
CA GLY A 21 0.17 -20.39 1.76
C GLY A 21 0.59 -19.23 0.88
N ASN A 22 0.25 -18.02 1.28
CA ASN A 22 0.96 -16.80 0.89
C ASN A 22 2.41 -16.99 1.33
N LEU A 23 3.24 -17.58 0.45
CA LEU A 23 4.68 -17.58 0.56
C LEU A 23 5.06 -16.09 0.58
N LYS A 24 5.48 -15.59 1.73
CA LYS A 24 6.08 -14.25 1.83
C LYS A 24 7.19 -14.19 0.80
N LYS A 25 6.98 -13.47 -0.30
CA LYS A 25 8.02 -13.24 -1.28
C LYS A 25 9.22 -12.62 -0.56
N SER A 26 10.41 -13.16 -0.79
CA SER A 26 11.63 -12.62 -0.20
C SER A 26 11.96 -11.25 -0.80
N MET A 27 12.82 -10.47 -0.16
CA MET A 27 13.33 -9.23 -0.76
C MET A 27 13.94 -9.51 -2.15
N GLU A 28 14.63 -10.61 -2.29
CA GLU A 28 15.25 -11.01 -3.55
C GLU A 28 14.22 -11.29 -4.64
N ASP A 29 13.09 -11.92 -4.28
CA ASP A 29 11.97 -12.15 -5.21
C ASP A 29 11.35 -10.83 -5.70
N LEU A 30 11.23 -9.83 -4.83
CA LEU A 30 10.69 -8.52 -5.21
C LEU A 30 11.73 -7.67 -5.94
N LEU A 31 13.01 -7.75 -5.56
CA LEU A 31 14.10 -7.03 -6.24
C LEU A 31 14.28 -7.47 -7.69
N LYS A 32 13.90 -8.72 -8.04
CA LYS A 32 13.89 -9.17 -9.42
C LYS A 32 13.07 -8.21 -10.30
N TYR A 33 11.85 -7.87 -9.90
CA TYR A 33 11.00 -6.95 -10.68
C TYR A 33 11.58 -5.54 -10.79
N VAL A 34 12.31 -5.08 -9.76
CA VAL A 34 13.00 -3.79 -9.79
C VAL A 34 14.17 -3.81 -10.79
N ARG A 35 14.87 -4.94 -10.92
CA ARG A 35 15.94 -5.14 -11.92
C ARG A 35 15.35 -5.27 -13.32
N ASP A 36 14.28 -6.05 -13.49
CA ASP A 36 13.59 -6.23 -14.76
C ASP A 36 13.01 -4.89 -15.29
N ALA A 37 12.65 -3.98 -14.39
CA ALA A 37 12.25 -2.60 -14.70
C ALA A 37 13.43 -1.67 -15.04
N GLU A 38 14.67 -2.17 -15.05
CA GLU A 38 15.89 -1.40 -15.34
C GLU A 38 16.11 -0.19 -14.41
N PHE A 39 15.64 -0.27 -13.17
CA PHE A 39 15.89 0.79 -12.20
C PHE A 39 17.39 0.94 -11.90
N SER A 40 17.92 2.14 -12.08
CA SER A 40 19.38 2.41 -12.04
C SER A 40 20.04 2.15 -10.68
N TYR A 41 19.25 2.13 -9.58
CA TYR A 41 19.78 2.03 -8.21
C TYR A 41 19.16 0.89 -7.40
N PRO A 42 19.12 -0.37 -7.88
CA PRO A 42 18.43 -1.47 -7.19
C PRO A 42 19.03 -1.77 -5.81
N HIS A 43 20.35 -1.54 -5.63
CA HIS A 43 21.05 -1.73 -4.35
C HIS A 43 20.80 -0.63 -3.31
N SER A 44 20.07 0.42 -3.67
CA SER A 44 19.67 1.50 -2.76
C SER A 44 18.24 1.37 -2.25
N VAL A 45 17.53 0.33 -2.68
CA VAL A 45 16.17 0.05 -2.21
C VAL A 45 16.22 -0.42 -0.76
N ILE A 46 15.47 0.26 0.10
CA ILE A 46 15.46 0.00 1.55
C ILE A 46 14.16 -0.64 2.03
N HIS A 47 13.12 -0.62 1.19
CA HIS A 47 11.82 -1.19 1.50
C HIS A 47 11.08 -1.58 0.21
N LEU A 48 10.51 -2.77 0.17
CA LEU A 48 9.65 -3.27 -0.90
C LEU A 48 8.46 -4.02 -0.32
N PHE A 49 7.31 -3.89 -0.93
CA PHE A 49 6.12 -4.69 -0.59
C PHE A 49 5.18 -4.82 -1.78
N VAL A 50 4.32 -5.84 -1.72
CA VAL A 50 3.22 -5.99 -2.66
C VAL A 50 2.06 -5.13 -2.20
N GLY A 51 1.65 -4.21 -3.06
CA GLY A 51 0.59 -3.24 -2.82
C GLY A 51 -0.76 -3.63 -3.42
N GLY A 52 -1.47 -2.61 -3.89
CA GLY A 52 -2.73 -2.79 -4.62
C GLY A 52 -3.80 -3.56 -3.86
N SER A 53 -4.57 -4.33 -4.60
CA SER A 53 -5.67 -5.13 -4.06
C SER A 53 -5.19 -6.27 -3.14
N GLU A 54 -3.99 -6.80 -3.36
CA GLU A 54 -3.39 -7.86 -2.55
C GLU A 54 -3.09 -7.37 -1.13
N LEU A 55 -2.52 -6.16 -1.00
CA LEU A 55 -2.23 -5.55 0.31
C LEU A 55 -3.47 -5.44 1.20
N HIS A 56 -4.60 -5.11 0.60
CA HIS A 56 -5.86 -4.90 1.30
C HIS A 56 -6.69 -6.18 1.48
N GLY A 57 -6.24 -7.31 0.89
CA GLY A 57 -6.99 -8.56 0.88
C GLY A 57 -8.28 -8.50 0.04
N ALA A 58 -8.36 -7.53 -0.88
CA ALA A 58 -9.53 -7.29 -1.75
C ALA A 58 -9.27 -7.72 -3.20
N LYS A 59 -8.33 -8.64 -3.41
CA LYS A 59 -8.01 -9.18 -4.74
C LYS A 59 -9.20 -9.98 -5.27
N VAL A 60 -9.57 -9.70 -6.49
CA VAL A 60 -10.51 -10.51 -7.28
C VAL A 60 -9.67 -11.19 -8.34
N ASN A 61 -9.55 -12.52 -8.23
CA ASN A 61 -8.73 -13.33 -9.13
C ASN A 61 -9.05 -13.02 -10.59
N GLU A 62 -8.03 -13.08 -11.45
CA GLU A 62 -8.11 -12.95 -12.90
C GLU A 62 -8.20 -11.51 -13.45
N THR A 63 -8.30 -10.49 -12.61
CA THR A 63 -8.42 -9.09 -13.09
C THR A 63 -7.38 -8.12 -12.51
N ASP A 64 -6.57 -8.56 -11.55
CA ASP A 64 -5.66 -7.68 -10.83
C ASP A 64 -4.20 -7.96 -11.17
N ASP A 65 -3.54 -6.90 -11.56
CA ASP A 65 -2.10 -6.77 -11.72
C ASP A 65 -1.31 -6.94 -10.40
N LEU A 66 -0.01 -7.09 -10.53
CA LEU A 66 0.92 -7.13 -9.41
C LEU A 66 1.51 -5.73 -9.18
N ASP A 67 1.04 -5.06 -8.16
CA ASP A 67 1.59 -3.76 -7.76
C ASP A 67 2.79 -3.94 -6.80
N ILE A 68 3.96 -3.43 -7.14
CA ILE A 68 5.13 -3.41 -6.28
C ILE A 68 5.46 -1.97 -5.91
N TYR A 69 5.49 -1.71 -4.61
CA TYR A 69 5.85 -0.41 -4.06
C TYR A 69 7.14 -0.48 -3.27
N GLY A 70 7.92 0.59 -3.32
CA GLY A 70 9.15 0.65 -2.55
C GLY A 70 9.66 2.05 -2.26
N VAL A 71 10.66 2.07 -1.38
CA VAL A 71 11.44 3.27 -1.06
C VAL A 71 12.90 2.99 -1.31
N TYR A 72 13.59 3.94 -1.91
CA TYR A 72 15.03 3.89 -2.11
C TYR A 72 15.71 5.16 -1.59
N ILE A 73 17.00 5.05 -1.32
CA ILE A 73 17.86 6.19 -0.95
C ILE A 73 18.66 6.61 -2.18
N GLU A 74 18.46 7.84 -2.61
CA GLU A 74 19.22 8.41 -3.72
C GLU A 74 20.70 8.53 -3.35
N PRO A 75 21.62 8.37 -4.33
CA PRO A 75 23.02 8.71 -4.13
C PRO A 75 23.18 10.22 -3.85
N PRO A 76 24.28 10.64 -3.20
CA PRO A 76 24.51 12.03 -2.84
C PRO A 76 24.35 13.00 -4.01
N GLU A 77 24.77 12.61 -5.20
CA GLU A 77 24.73 13.43 -6.42
C GLU A 77 23.31 13.80 -6.82
N LEU A 78 22.32 12.90 -6.61
CA LEU A 78 20.91 13.17 -6.88
C LEU A 78 20.20 13.97 -5.78
N VAL A 79 20.75 13.97 -4.55
CA VAL A 79 20.16 14.72 -3.43
C VAL A 79 20.71 16.13 -3.35
N LEU A 80 22.00 16.30 -3.63
CA LEU A 80 22.76 17.55 -3.47
C LEU A 80 23.07 18.24 -4.81
N GLY A 81 22.99 17.50 -5.94
CA GLY A 81 23.23 17.99 -7.27
C GLY A 81 22.02 18.69 -7.89
N LEU A 82 22.14 18.98 -9.19
CA LEU A 82 21.10 19.68 -9.95
C LEU A 82 19.99 18.75 -10.43
N GLU A 83 20.31 17.47 -10.64
CA GLU A 83 19.36 16.46 -11.08
C GLU A 83 18.77 15.72 -9.89
N GLY A 84 17.51 15.26 -10.03
CA GLY A 84 16.84 14.52 -8.99
C GLY A 84 15.97 13.39 -9.54
N LEU A 85 15.87 12.31 -8.80
CA LEU A 85 14.96 11.19 -9.13
C LEU A 85 13.98 10.99 -7.98
N PRO A 86 12.89 11.79 -7.88
CA PRO A 86 11.99 11.73 -6.74
C PRO A 86 11.11 10.47 -6.73
N HIS A 87 10.83 9.89 -7.88
CA HIS A 87 10.08 8.64 -8.02
C HIS A 87 10.42 7.96 -9.35
N PHE A 88 10.24 6.66 -9.36
CA PHE A 88 10.37 5.81 -10.53
C PHE A 88 9.07 5.01 -10.69
N VAL A 89 8.53 4.98 -11.91
CA VAL A 89 7.31 4.24 -12.25
C VAL A 89 7.57 3.45 -13.52
N TRP A 90 7.24 2.18 -13.49
CA TRP A 90 7.36 1.28 -14.61
C TRP A 90 6.20 0.28 -14.63
N SER A 91 5.80 -0.15 -15.80
CA SER A 91 4.73 -1.13 -16.01
C SER A 91 5.05 -2.03 -17.19
N THR A 92 4.78 -3.33 -17.07
CA THR A 92 4.86 -4.27 -18.19
C THR A 92 3.84 -3.96 -19.29
N ALA A 93 2.70 -3.33 -18.92
CA ALA A 93 1.70 -2.89 -19.89
C ALA A 93 2.15 -1.68 -20.73
N GLY A 94 3.15 -0.95 -20.26
CA GLY A 94 3.56 0.32 -20.85
C GLY A 94 2.46 1.39 -20.76
N ASN A 95 2.46 2.31 -21.74
CA ASN A 95 1.46 3.39 -21.80
C ASN A 95 0.33 3.11 -22.81
N GLU A 96 0.40 2.01 -23.55
CA GLU A 96 -0.44 1.77 -24.73
C GLU A 96 -1.71 0.97 -24.41
N ARG A 97 -1.69 0.18 -23.36
CA ARG A 97 -2.84 -0.63 -22.94
C ARG A 97 -3.08 -0.54 -21.43
N ARG A 98 -4.20 -1.05 -20.96
CA ARG A 98 -4.49 -1.22 -19.53
C ARG A 98 -3.83 -2.48 -19.01
N ASN A 99 -3.46 -2.44 -17.72
CA ASN A 99 -2.94 -3.60 -17.02
C ASN A 99 -3.96 -4.74 -16.96
N GLY A 100 -3.47 -5.94 -17.12
CA GLY A 100 -4.18 -7.20 -16.93
C GLY A 100 -3.58 -8.01 -15.76
N PRO A 101 -4.08 -9.23 -15.54
CA PRO A 101 -3.70 -10.04 -14.36
C PRO A 101 -2.23 -10.48 -14.34
N ASP A 102 -1.58 -10.49 -15.50
CA ASP A 102 -0.16 -10.88 -15.63
C ASP A 102 0.80 -9.68 -15.64
N ASP A 103 0.25 -8.47 -15.54
CA ASP A 103 1.06 -7.27 -15.55
C ASP A 103 1.64 -6.95 -14.18
N VAL A 104 2.79 -6.29 -14.23
CA VAL A 104 3.54 -5.85 -13.06
C VAL A 104 3.73 -4.34 -13.14
N ASP A 105 3.32 -3.65 -12.07
CA ASP A 105 3.57 -2.23 -11.86
C ASP A 105 4.59 -2.06 -10.75
N VAL A 106 5.66 -1.31 -11.03
CA VAL A 106 6.69 -0.96 -10.05
C VAL A 106 6.64 0.54 -9.80
N THR A 107 6.41 0.92 -8.55
CA THR A 107 6.44 2.32 -8.11
C THR A 107 7.42 2.46 -6.94
N LEU A 108 8.53 3.15 -7.18
CA LEU A 108 9.53 3.45 -6.16
C LEU A 108 9.56 4.94 -5.87
N TYR A 109 9.56 5.29 -4.61
CA TYR A 109 9.75 6.68 -4.16
C TYR A 109 11.15 6.86 -3.57
N SER A 110 11.77 7.99 -3.84
CA SER A 110 12.91 8.38 -3.03
C SER A 110 12.47 8.58 -1.57
N LEU A 111 13.38 8.35 -0.61
CA LEU A 111 13.08 8.50 0.81
C LEU A 111 12.50 9.88 1.13
N LYS A 112 13.09 10.94 0.57
CA LYS A 112 12.63 12.33 0.74
C LYS A 112 11.23 12.54 0.16
N LYS A 113 10.94 11.97 -1.02
CA LYS A 113 9.62 12.07 -1.65
C LYS A 113 8.56 11.32 -0.85
N TRP A 114 8.85 10.07 -0.45
CA TRP A 114 7.97 9.28 0.38
C TRP A 114 7.65 9.99 1.69
N ALA A 115 8.67 10.46 2.42
CA ALA A 115 8.49 11.17 3.69
C ALA A 115 7.63 12.43 3.53
N SER A 116 7.84 13.18 2.44
CA SER A 116 7.02 14.36 2.11
C SER A 116 5.54 14.02 1.89
N LEU A 117 5.24 12.90 1.23
CA LEU A 117 3.87 12.41 1.03
C LEU A 117 3.27 11.93 2.35
N ALA A 118 4.02 11.15 3.14
CA ALA A 118 3.58 10.67 4.44
C ALA A 118 3.29 11.83 5.42
N CYS A 119 4.13 12.87 5.43
CA CYS A 119 3.88 14.10 6.19
C CYS A 119 2.60 14.84 5.82
N LYS A 120 2.14 14.69 4.59
CA LYS A 120 0.86 15.24 4.13
C LYS A 120 -0.33 14.35 4.49
N GLY A 121 -0.08 13.18 5.06
CA GLY A 121 -1.11 12.19 5.36
C GLY A 121 -1.65 11.46 4.13
N ASN A 122 -0.85 11.36 3.05
CA ASN A 122 -1.25 10.66 1.84
C ASN A 122 -1.52 9.17 2.13
N PRO A 123 -2.71 8.62 1.80
CA PRO A 123 -3.09 7.25 2.12
C PRO A 123 -2.09 6.21 1.63
N THR A 124 -1.68 6.30 0.35
CA THR A 124 -0.72 5.36 -0.23
C THR A 124 0.62 5.40 0.50
N ALA A 125 1.15 6.59 0.83
CA ALA A 125 2.41 6.70 1.55
C ALA A 125 2.33 6.14 2.98
N LEU A 126 1.18 6.26 3.63
CA LEU A 126 0.99 5.70 4.97
C LEU A 126 0.92 4.17 4.96
N HIS A 127 0.44 3.52 3.89
CA HIS A 127 0.45 2.06 3.77
C HIS A 127 1.85 1.45 3.92
N PHE A 128 2.90 2.17 3.51
CA PHE A 128 4.29 1.73 3.65
C PHE A 128 4.68 1.45 5.11
N LEU A 129 4.09 2.18 6.05
CA LEU A 129 4.34 2.02 7.49
C LEU A 129 3.61 0.82 8.11
N PHE A 130 2.62 0.26 7.43
CA PHE A 130 1.74 -0.79 7.93
C PHE A 130 1.78 -2.07 7.09
N SER A 131 2.49 -2.09 5.96
CA SER A 131 2.60 -3.26 5.10
C SER A 131 3.25 -4.43 5.87
N SER A 132 2.56 -5.59 5.92
CA SER A 132 3.03 -6.81 6.60
C SER A 132 3.78 -7.77 5.67
N ASN A 133 3.47 -7.72 4.37
CA ASN A 133 4.10 -8.51 3.30
C ASN A 133 5.34 -7.82 2.72
N ALA A 134 6.07 -7.10 3.56
CA ALA A 134 7.14 -6.22 3.16
C ALA A 134 8.52 -6.82 3.47
N GLN A 135 9.48 -6.43 2.65
CA GLN A 135 10.90 -6.63 2.88
C GLN A 135 11.54 -5.30 3.26
N ARG A 136 12.40 -5.31 4.28
CA ARG A 136 12.88 -4.13 4.97
C ARG A 136 14.36 -4.21 5.24
N SER A 137 15.06 -3.11 4.99
CA SER A 137 16.43 -2.93 5.45
C SER A 137 16.47 -2.41 6.90
N PRO A 138 17.63 -2.47 7.58
CA PRO A 138 17.80 -1.86 8.89
C PRO A 138 17.45 -0.37 8.94
N VAL A 139 17.69 0.36 7.83
CA VAL A 139 17.31 1.77 7.71
C VAL A 139 15.79 1.94 7.76
N TRP A 140 15.03 1.08 7.06
CA TRP A 140 13.58 1.14 7.10
C TRP A 140 13.00 0.71 8.45
N GLU A 141 13.62 -0.25 9.11
CA GLU A 141 13.22 -0.63 10.48
C GLU A 141 13.34 0.54 11.46
N GLU A 142 14.32 1.43 11.27
CA GLU A 142 14.42 2.66 12.06
C GLU A 142 13.21 3.58 11.84
N PHE A 143 12.75 3.74 10.58
CA PHE A 143 11.52 4.47 10.29
C PHE A 143 10.30 3.86 10.98
N LEU A 144 10.19 2.55 11.04
CA LEU A 144 9.07 1.88 11.69
C LEU A 144 9.07 2.10 13.21
N ARG A 145 10.24 2.19 13.85
CA ARG A 145 10.34 2.58 15.26
C ARG A 145 9.80 3.98 15.52
N HIS A 146 9.93 4.88 14.55
CA HIS A 146 9.49 6.27 14.61
C HIS A 146 8.21 6.56 13.83
N LYS A 147 7.46 5.53 13.40
CA LYS A 147 6.26 5.71 12.54
C LYS A 147 5.22 6.67 13.10
N ARG A 148 5.13 6.81 14.44
CA ARG A 148 4.19 7.74 15.08
C ARG A 148 4.41 9.21 14.69
N LEU A 149 5.61 9.59 14.27
CA LEU A 149 5.89 10.94 13.76
C LEU A 149 5.08 11.30 12.52
N PHE A 150 4.64 10.31 11.75
CA PHE A 150 3.85 10.50 10.51
C PHE A 150 2.33 10.43 10.75
N LEU A 151 1.90 9.97 11.94
CA LEU A 151 0.49 9.73 12.23
C LEU A 151 -0.10 10.96 12.92
N THR A 152 -0.84 11.75 12.19
CA THR A 152 -1.46 12.99 12.68
C THR A 152 -2.85 13.18 12.10
N GLN A 153 -3.65 14.07 12.69
CA GLN A 153 -4.99 14.40 12.20
C GLN A 153 -4.97 15.03 10.79
N THR A 154 -3.81 15.43 10.27
CA THR A 154 -3.70 15.94 8.89
C THR A 154 -3.99 14.88 7.83
N CYS A 155 -3.99 13.58 8.18
CA CYS A 155 -4.40 12.51 7.28
C CYS A 155 -5.89 12.57 6.92
N VAL A 156 -6.76 13.03 7.83
CA VAL A 156 -8.22 13.00 7.64
C VAL A 156 -8.64 13.71 6.35
N PRO A 157 -8.34 15.01 6.13
CA PRO A 157 -8.75 15.67 4.89
C PRO A 157 -8.17 15.00 3.63
N GLN A 158 -7.02 14.33 3.73
CA GLN A 158 -6.47 13.59 2.60
C GLN A 158 -7.28 12.34 2.31
N PHE A 159 -7.54 11.49 3.31
CA PHE A 159 -8.36 10.29 3.14
C PHE A 159 -9.76 10.62 2.64
N LEU A 160 -10.43 11.61 3.26
CA LEU A 160 -11.78 12.04 2.86
C LEU A 160 -11.78 12.61 1.43
N GLY A 161 -10.77 13.41 1.06
CA GLY A 161 -10.65 13.97 -0.30
C GLY A 161 -10.43 12.87 -1.35
N PHE A 162 -9.58 11.87 -1.08
CA PHE A 162 -9.41 10.72 -1.98
C PHE A 162 -10.68 9.86 -2.05
N ALA A 163 -11.38 9.65 -0.93
CA ALA A 163 -12.63 8.91 -0.91
C ALA A 163 -13.74 9.63 -1.71
N ASP A 164 -13.86 10.95 -1.55
CA ASP A 164 -14.80 11.78 -2.32
C ASP A 164 -14.50 11.75 -3.83
N ASP A 165 -13.22 11.78 -4.22
CA ASP A 165 -12.84 11.66 -5.63
C ASP A 165 -13.24 10.29 -6.21
N GLN A 166 -13.07 9.21 -5.44
CA GLN A 166 -13.55 7.88 -5.86
C GLN A 166 -15.09 7.82 -5.89
N LEU A 167 -15.79 8.44 -4.94
CA LEU A 167 -17.26 8.54 -4.93
C LEU A 167 -17.79 9.30 -6.16
N LYS A 168 -17.15 10.40 -6.53
CA LYS A 168 -17.45 11.15 -7.76
C LYS A 168 -17.21 10.32 -9.01
N ARG A 169 -16.18 9.48 -9.02
CA ARG A 169 -15.93 8.54 -10.12
C ARG A 169 -17.05 7.51 -10.20
N MET A 170 -17.40 6.87 -9.08
CA MET A 170 -18.46 5.87 -8.99
C MET A 170 -19.80 6.39 -9.51
N THR A 171 -20.16 7.64 -9.19
CA THR A 171 -21.42 8.28 -9.56
C THR A 171 -21.40 8.98 -10.93
N GLY A 172 -20.32 8.86 -11.71
CA GLY A 172 -20.17 9.54 -13.00
C GLY A 172 -20.02 11.07 -12.91
N ARG A 173 -19.98 11.67 -11.71
CA ARG A 173 -19.88 13.12 -11.52
C ARG A 173 -18.51 13.71 -11.86
N ARG A 174 -17.51 12.89 -12.11
CA ARG A 174 -16.15 13.33 -12.48
C ARG A 174 -16.02 13.86 -13.91
N GLY A 175 -17.10 13.79 -14.71
CA GLY A 175 -17.14 14.18 -16.13
C GLY A 175 -16.65 13.06 -17.07
N ARG A 176 -17.31 12.95 -18.22
CA ARG A 176 -16.95 11.97 -19.27
C ARG A 176 -15.58 12.31 -19.89
N GLY A 177 -14.82 11.28 -20.28
CA GLY A 177 -13.53 11.44 -20.99
C GLY A 177 -12.31 11.67 -20.08
N LYS A 178 -12.43 11.66 -18.77
CA LYS A 178 -11.26 11.74 -17.88
C LYS A 178 -10.55 10.39 -17.73
N LYS A 179 -9.21 10.46 -17.67
CA LYS A 179 -8.34 9.28 -17.48
C LYS A 179 -8.84 8.43 -16.32
N GLY A 180 -9.04 7.14 -16.54
CA GLY A 180 -9.43 6.17 -15.51
C GLY A 180 -10.91 5.77 -15.49
N GLN A 181 -11.75 6.19 -16.44
CA GLN A 181 -13.08 5.61 -16.61
C GLN A 181 -12.99 4.14 -17.06
N ARG A 182 -13.89 3.32 -16.55
CA ARG A 182 -13.97 1.87 -16.83
C ARG A 182 -15.37 1.54 -17.37
N PRO A 183 -15.63 1.86 -18.66
CA PRO A 183 -16.94 1.64 -19.26
C PRO A 183 -17.40 0.18 -19.15
N GLU A 184 -16.47 -0.77 -19.27
CA GLU A 184 -16.73 -2.21 -19.16
C GLU A 184 -17.24 -2.63 -17.77
N ILE A 185 -16.81 -1.94 -16.71
CA ILE A 185 -17.29 -2.16 -15.34
C ILE A 185 -18.68 -1.53 -15.18
N GLU A 186 -18.86 -0.30 -15.67
CA GLU A 186 -20.15 0.42 -15.61
C GLU A 186 -21.23 -0.32 -16.42
N GLU A 187 -20.90 -0.87 -17.59
CA GLU A 187 -21.81 -1.68 -18.41
C GLU A 187 -22.23 -2.95 -17.67
N ARG A 188 -21.28 -3.63 -17.01
CA ARG A 188 -21.55 -4.90 -16.30
C ARG A 188 -22.33 -4.72 -14.99
N TYR A 189 -22.06 -3.67 -14.23
CA TYR A 189 -22.58 -3.52 -12.86
C TYR A 189 -23.49 -2.30 -12.67
N GLY A 190 -23.65 -1.45 -13.69
CA GLY A 190 -24.43 -0.21 -13.62
C GLY A 190 -23.66 0.96 -13.01
N TYR A 191 -22.47 0.74 -12.43
CA TYR A 191 -21.60 1.77 -11.82
C TYR A 191 -20.16 1.24 -11.64
N ASP A 192 -19.17 2.12 -11.38
CA ASP A 192 -17.77 1.71 -11.14
C ASP A 192 -17.61 1.08 -9.76
N VAL A 193 -17.79 -0.25 -9.67
CA VAL A 193 -17.64 -1.03 -8.42
C VAL A 193 -16.20 -1.02 -7.86
N LYS A 194 -15.17 -0.79 -8.69
CA LYS A 194 -13.78 -0.65 -8.21
C LYS A 194 -13.60 0.68 -7.49
N ALA A 195 -14.18 1.76 -8.00
CA ALA A 195 -14.21 3.05 -7.32
C ALA A 195 -15.04 3.00 -6.02
N ALA A 196 -16.18 2.31 -6.04
CA ALA A 196 -16.99 2.05 -4.85
C ALA A 196 -16.21 1.37 -3.72
N MET A 197 -15.51 0.30 -4.05
CA MET A 197 -14.67 -0.43 -3.10
C MET A 197 -13.56 0.48 -2.55
N HIS A 198 -12.89 1.26 -3.41
CA HIS A 198 -11.85 2.21 -2.96
C HIS A 198 -12.40 3.29 -2.03
N THR A 199 -13.61 3.81 -2.29
CA THR A 199 -14.27 4.78 -1.39
C THR A 199 -14.41 4.22 0.02
N LEU A 200 -15.05 3.05 0.15
CA LEU A 200 -15.29 2.45 1.46
C LEU A 200 -13.99 2.08 2.16
N ARG A 201 -13.03 1.50 1.44
CA ARG A 201 -11.71 1.15 1.99
C ARG A 201 -11.01 2.36 2.61
N LEU A 202 -10.93 3.48 1.88
CA LEU A 202 -10.29 4.72 2.37
C LEU A 202 -10.98 5.27 3.61
N LEU A 203 -12.30 5.19 3.69
CA LEU A 203 -13.07 5.66 4.84
C LEU A 203 -12.84 4.76 6.07
N TYR A 204 -12.85 3.44 5.92
CA TYR A 204 -12.52 2.52 6.99
C TYR A 204 -11.08 2.70 7.50
N GLU A 205 -10.12 2.87 6.59
CA GLU A 205 -8.73 3.16 6.95
C GLU A 205 -8.60 4.49 7.72
N CYS A 206 -9.29 5.52 7.26
CA CYS A 206 -9.32 6.82 7.95
C CYS A 206 -9.86 6.69 9.37
N GLN A 207 -11.01 6.05 9.53
CA GLN A 207 -11.65 5.85 10.81
C GLN A 207 -10.73 5.07 11.78
N GLU A 208 -10.16 3.96 11.33
CA GLU A 208 -9.23 3.15 12.13
C GLU A 208 -7.99 3.97 12.53
N LEU A 209 -7.39 4.68 11.57
CA LEU A 209 -6.19 5.46 11.80
C LEU A 209 -6.39 6.53 12.86
N VAL A 210 -7.47 7.31 12.79
CA VAL A 210 -7.71 8.39 13.75
C VAL A 210 -8.20 7.90 15.10
N THR A 211 -8.82 6.71 15.17
CA THR A 211 -9.29 6.11 16.41
C THR A 211 -8.18 5.36 17.14
N HIS A 212 -7.38 4.59 16.39
CA HIS A 212 -6.44 3.64 16.98
C HIS A 212 -4.96 3.92 16.65
N GLY A 213 -4.65 4.87 15.77
CA GLY A 213 -3.29 5.18 15.33
C GLY A 213 -2.65 4.06 14.52
N THR A 214 -3.45 3.26 13.82
CA THR A 214 -3.00 2.12 13.00
C THR A 214 -3.85 1.94 11.75
N ILE A 215 -3.30 1.23 10.78
CA ILE A 215 -4.05 0.68 9.62
C ILE A 215 -3.76 -0.82 9.59
N THR A 216 -4.78 -1.62 9.81
CA THR A 216 -4.67 -3.08 9.75
C THR A 216 -4.68 -3.56 8.30
N LEU A 217 -3.67 -4.34 7.91
CA LEU A 217 -3.51 -4.88 6.57
C LEU A 217 -3.17 -6.38 6.64
N PRO A 218 -3.85 -7.27 5.91
CA PRO A 218 -5.04 -7.00 5.07
C PRO A 218 -6.21 -6.40 5.87
N ARG A 219 -7.12 -5.72 5.17
CA ARG A 219 -8.25 -5.05 5.84
C ARG A 219 -9.17 -6.03 6.57
N PRO A 220 -9.63 -5.69 7.80
CA PRO A 220 -10.67 -6.47 8.49
C PRO A 220 -11.95 -6.60 7.65
N GLU A 221 -12.30 -5.55 6.90
CA GLU A 221 -13.51 -5.48 6.06
C GLU A 221 -13.34 -6.12 4.67
N LYS A 222 -12.28 -6.90 4.43
CA LYS A 222 -11.94 -7.45 3.11
C LYS A 222 -13.12 -8.16 2.43
N ASP A 223 -13.91 -8.95 3.18
CA ASP A 223 -15.04 -9.69 2.61
C ASP A 223 -16.17 -8.74 2.14
N LEU A 224 -16.42 -7.66 2.88
CA LEU A 224 -17.32 -6.59 2.45
C LEU A 224 -16.80 -5.90 1.19
N LEU A 225 -15.51 -5.55 1.18
CA LEU A 225 -14.88 -4.89 0.03
C LEU A 225 -14.92 -5.75 -1.24
N ILE A 226 -14.71 -7.07 -1.12
CA ILE A 226 -14.87 -8.02 -2.23
C ILE A 226 -16.31 -8.07 -2.71
N ARG A 227 -17.29 -8.12 -1.81
CA ARG A 227 -18.72 -8.10 -2.18
C ARG A 227 -19.11 -6.82 -2.91
N VAL A 228 -18.60 -5.65 -2.48
CA VAL A 228 -18.80 -4.38 -3.20
C VAL A 228 -18.18 -4.46 -4.59
N ARG A 229 -16.93 -4.91 -4.68
CA ARG A 229 -16.18 -4.99 -5.93
C ARG A 229 -16.76 -5.98 -6.93
N THR A 230 -17.51 -6.98 -6.46
CA THR A 230 -18.21 -7.97 -7.29
C THR A 230 -19.68 -7.62 -7.55
N GLY A 231 -20.10 -6.37 -7.26
CA GLY A 231 -21.43 -5.85 -7.59
C GLY A 231 -22.56 -6.43 -6.75
N LYS A 232 -22.29 -6.91 -5.52
CA LYS A 232 -23.32 -7.47 -4.63
C LYS A 232 -24.15 -6.40 -3.89
N PHE A 233 -23.86 -5.12 -4.13
CA PHE A 233 -24.59 -3.99 -3.55
C PHE A 233 -25.03 -3.04 -4.67
N SER A 234 -26.18 -2.39 -4.48
CA SER A 234 -26.59 -1.28 -5.33
C SER A 234 -25.73 -0.05 -5.08
N MET A 235 -25.64 0.84 -6.05
CA MET A 235 -24.94 2.11 -5.93
C MET A 235 -25.48 2.93 -4.74
N ASP A 236 -26.82 2.99 -4.56
CA ASP A 236 -27.44 3.72 -3.44
C ASP A 236 -27.03 3.16 -2.08
N ARG A 237 -26.94 1.84 -1.96
CA ARG A 237 -26.47 1.21 -0.71
C ARG A 237 -25.02 1.58 -0.41
N VAL A 238 -24.15 1.61 -1.42
CA VAL A 238 -22.75 2.04 -1.25
C VAL A 238 -22.68 3.53 -0.87
N ILE A 239 -23.51 4.38 -1.46
CA ILE A 239 -23.59 5.81 -1.11
C ILE A 239 -24.01 5.97 0.36
N SER A 240 -25.04 5.24 0.82
CA SER A 240 -25.47 5.27 2.22
C SER A 240 -24.34 4.87 3.18
N MET A 241 -23.64 3.74 2.89
CA MET A 241 -22.51 3.28 3.70
C MET A 241 -21.36 4.30 3.71
N ALA A 242 -21.07 4.92 2.57
CA ALA A 242 -20.05 5.95 2.48
C ALA A 242 -20.41 7.18 3.31
N SER A 243 -21.65 7.66 3.25
CA SER A 243 -22.13 8.79 4.05
C SER A 243 -21.99 8.54 5.55
N GLU A 244 -22.42 7.38 6.02
CA GLU A 244 -22.28 6.98 7.43
C GLU A 244 -20.81 6.97 7.88
N LEU A 245 -19.89 6.51 7.01
CA LEU A 245 -18.45 6.45 7.28
C LEU A 245 -17.80 7.84 7.23
N PHE A 246 -18.20 8.74 6.32
CA PHE A 246 -17.74 10.14 6.32
C PHE A 246 -18.02 10.80 7.66
N ASP A 247 -19.26 10.67 8.16
CA ASP A 247 -19.66 11.21 9.47
C ASP A 247 -18.88 10.54 10.61
N ALA A 248 -18.66 9.24 10.53
CA ALA A 248 -17.88 8.50 11.52
C ALA A 248 -16.41 8.98 11.57
N CYS A 249 -15.80 9.26 10.42
CA CYS A 249 -14.43 9.80 10.34
C CYS A 249 -14.34 11.19 11.01
N GLU A 250 -15.30 12.10 10.75
CA GLU A 250 -15.30 13.42 11.37
C GLU A 250 -15.51 13.33 12.88
N ARG A 251 -16.41 12.46 13.35
CA ARG A 251 -16.59 12.20 14.80
C ARG A 251 -15.32 11.63 15.43
N ALA A 252 -14.69 10.64 14.79
CA ALA A 252 -13.46 10.03 15.28
C ALA A 252 -12.30 11.04 15.35
N LYS A 253 -12.20 11.92 14.36
CA LYS A 253 -11.22 13.03 14.35
C LYS A 253 -11.39 13.96 15.55
N ALA A 254 -12.62 14.33 15.90
CA ALA A 254 -12.89 15.19 17.03
C ALA A 254 -12.45 14.60 18.39
N GLN A 255 -12.39 13.26 18.49
CA GLN A 255 -11.99 12.50 19.68
C GLN A 255 -10.57 11.92 19.59
N SER A 256 -9.88 12.16 18.48
CA SER A 256 -8.60 11.51 18.20
C SER A 256 -7.46 11.99 19.12
N ILE A 257 -6.70 11.03 19.64
CA ILE A 257 -5.48 11.27 20.41
C ILE A 257 -4.26 11.59 19.54
N LEU A 258 -4.39 11.48 18.22
CA LEU A 258 -3.30 11.81 17.30
C LEU A 258 -2.96 13.32 17.35
N PRO A 259 -1.69 13.68 17.21
CA PRO A 259 -1.28 15.07 17.11
C PRO A 259 -2.03 15.80 15.99
N LYS A 260 -2.38 17.06 16.20
CA LYS A 260 -3.08 17.85 15.17
C LYS A 260 -2.22 18.13 13.95
N LYS A 261 -0.89 18.26 14.13
CA LYS A 261 0.08 18.61 13.07
C LYS A 261 1.32 17.74 13.18
N ILE A 262 1.99 17.60 12.04
CA ILE A 262 3.25 16.90 11.91
C ILE A 262 4.39 17.69 12.57
N ASP A 263 5.28 17.00 13.27
CA ASP A 263 6.56 17.56 13.72
C ASP A 263 7.56 17.46 12.57
N ARG A 264 7.54 18.48 11.70
CA ARG A 264 8.42 18.54 10.54
C ARG A 264 9.92 18.55 10.87
N PRO A 265 10.40 19.28 11.90
CA PRO A 265 11.78 19.21 12.34
C PRO A 265 12.21 17.78 12.71
N ALA A 266 11.43 17.07 13.52
CA ALA A 266 11.73 15.69 13.91
C ALA A 266 11.78 14.75 12.71
N VAL A 267 10.80 14.83 11.79
CA VAL A 267 10.79 14.04 10.55
C VAL A 267 11.99 14.39 9.67
N SER A 268 12.31 15.68 9.50
CA SER A 268 13.46 16.11 8.70
C SER A 268 14.78 15.58 9.26
N LYS A 269 14.92 15.57 10.59
CA LYS A 269 16.09 14.98 11.26
C LYS A 269 16.18 13.47 10.97
N LEU A 270 15.09 12.73 11.15
CA LEU A 270 15.04 11.28 10.89
C LEU A 270 15.43 10.96 9.44
N VAL A 271 14.88 11.70 8.47
CA VAL A 271 15.23 11.55 7.04
C VAL A 271 16.71 11.81 6.81
N ALA A 272 17.24 12.92 7.30
CA ALA A 272 18.65 13.29 7.11
C ALA A 272 19.61 12.27 7.73
N ASP A 273 19.31 11.80 8.93
CA ASP A 273 20.13 10.80 9.62
C ASP A 273 20.11 9.45 8.88
N SER A 274 18.98 9.08 8.28
CA SER A 274 18.86 7.86 7.48
C SER A 274 19.69 7.92 6.18
N TYR A 275 19.74 9.08 5.52
CA TYR A 275 20.63 9.28 4.38
C TYR A 275 22.09 9.13 4.79
N ARG A 276 22.53 9.79 5.88
CA ARG A 276 23.89 9.69 6.39
C ARG A 276 24.26 8.25 6.72
N MET A 277 23.43 7.57 7.51
CA MET A 277 23.65 6.17 7.90
C MET A 277 23.82 5.27 6.68
N PHE A 278 22.97 5.41 5.65
CA PHE A 278 23.05 4.60 4.46
C PHE A 278 24.30 4.89 3.62
N TRP A 279 24.66 6.14 3.43
CA TRP A 279 25.84 6.51 2.67
C TRP A 279 27.15 6.13 3.36
N ASP A 280 27.21 6.21 4.69
CA ASP A 280 28.41 5.84 5.47
C ASP A 280 28.63 4.31 5.45
N THR A 281 27.57 3.50 5.56
CA THR A 281 27.69 2.03 5.40
C THR A 281 28.21 1.64 4.02
N LYS A 282 27.90 2.37 2.98
CA LYS A 282 28.41 2.10 1.62
C LYS A 282 29.88 2.49 1.43
N LYS A 283 30.40 3.44 2.19
CA LYS A 283 31.82 3.81 2.17
C LYS A 283 32.73 2.75 2.82
N THR A 284 32.22 2.09 3.86
CA THR A 284 32.97 1.08 4.63
C THR A 284 33.07 -0.27 3.89
N ASN A 285 32.19 -0.52 2.93
CA ASN A 285 32.13 -1.76 2.13
C ASN A 285 32.77 -1.62 0.74
N ARG A 286 33.47 -0.52 0.45
CA ARG A 286 34.34 -0.30 -0.71
C ARG A 286 35.80 -0.37 -0.30
#